data_f819313c7580ed00423042bd7777648f
#
_entry.id   f819313c7580ed00423042bd7777648f
#
_cell.length_a   1.000
_cell.length_b   1.000
_cell.length_c   1.000
_cell.angle_alpha   90.00
_cell.angle_beta   90.00
_cell.angle_gamma   90.00
#
_symmetry.space_group_name_H-M   'P 1'
#
loop_
_entity.id
_entity.type
_entity.pdbx_description
1 polymer ?
#
loop_
_entity_poly.entity_id
_entity_poly.type
_entity_poly.pdbx_seq_one_letter_code
_entity_poly.pdbx_strand_id
1 'polypeptide(L)'
;MKSQPILSSNQSGALFGLAAFAIFATHDVLVKQLGGSYSPFQILFFSALFSFPFITIILIRDSEPGTLRPVHPWWVALRSISGTISAACVFYAFSELPLSQVYAVLFASPLVITLLAVPILGETIRLRRGLAIVVGLVGVLIVLRPGSSTFELAHFAALFSAVAGSMNSIIVRKIGKEERSIVLVLYPMMTNLALMALIIPFVYVPIPVADLGIFAVTSVLVLLAMACLIAAYSRADAMIVAPMQYSQIIWAALFGVLLFQDFPDAQTYFGTAIIALSGIYILKREATSDVSRNTPVLRSRTRTGHSAGFGISSLLRRKRDKEARETNAKE
;
A
#
# COMPACT_ATOMS: atom_id res chain seq x y z
N MET A 1 40.56 -0.49 10.91
CA MET A 1 39.54 0.43 11.43
C MET A 1 38.23 0.13 10.72
N LYS A 2 37.29 -0.56 11.37
CA LYS A 2 35.91 -0.71 10.83
C LYS A 2 35.26 0.65 10.99
N SER A 3 35.00 1.36 9.88
CA SER A 3 34.20 2.57 9.88
C SER A 3 32.85 2.26 10.52
N GLN A 4 32.53 2.88 11.64
CA GLN A 4 31.20 2.79 12.22
C GLN A 4 30.19 3.30 11.16
N PRO A 5 29.08 2.63 10.94
CA PRO A 5 28.08 3.10 10.00
C PRO A 5 27.58 4.48 10.48
N ILE A 6 27.56 5.46 9.58
CA ILE A 6 27.21 6.87 9.84
C ILE A 6 25.77 7.00 10.40
N LEU A 7 24.92 6.01 10.16
CA LEU A 7 23.52 5.97 10.61
C LEU A 7 23.25 4.71 11.43
N SER A 8 22.47 4.84 12.51
CA SER A 8 21.93 3.68 13.20
C SER A 8 20.98 2.90 12.31
N SER A 9 20.80 1.61 12.58
CA SER A 9 19.87 0.74 11.82
C SER A 9 18.46 1.34 11.73
N ASN A 10 17.95 1.91 12.82
CA ASN A 10 16.64 2.56 12.89
C ASN A 10 16.57 3.84 12.03
N GLN A 11 17.61 4.66 12.04
CA GLN A 11 17.69 5.85 11.18
C GLN A 11 17.72 5.48 9.70
N SER A 12 18.53 4.49 9.34
CA SER A 12 18.58 3.97 7.97
C SER A 12 17.21 3.41 7.54
N GLY A 13 16.51 2.66 8.40
CA GLY A 13 15.17 2.15 8.11
C GLY A 13 14.14 3.26 7.93
N ALA A 14 14.18 4.32 8.75
CA ALA A 14 13.31 5.49 8.61
C ALA A 14 13.55 6.23 7.28
N LEU A 15 14.81 6.42 6.88
CA LEU A 15 15.16 7.07 5.61
C LEU A 15 14.68 6.24 4.40
N PHE A 16 14.88 4.92 4.42
CA PHE A 16 14.33 4.06 3.37
C PHE A 16 12.80 4.11 3.33
N GLY A 17 12.13 4.21 4.48
CA GLY A 17 10.68 4.41 4.57
C GLY A 17 10.23 5.73 3.95
N LEU A 18 10.86 6.84 4.30
CA LEU A 18 10.58 8.14 3.70
C LEU A 18 10.81 8.15 2.19
N ALA A 19 11.94 7.58 1.73
CA ALA A 19 12.23 7.45 0.30
C ALA A 19 11.17 6.60 -0.41
N ALA A 20 10.75 5.47 0.16
CA ALA A 20 9.70 4.63 -0.40
C ALA A 20 8.40 5.40 -0.60
N PHE A 21 7.97 6.16 0.42
CA PHE A 21 6.72 6.92 0.35
C PHE A 21 6.82 8.15 -0.56
N ALA A 22 8.00 8.77 -0.70
CA ALA A 22 8.25 9.81 -1.70
C ALA A 22 8.13 9.24 -3.12
N ILE A 23 8.74 8.08 -3.39
CA ILE A 23 8.66 7.42 -4.72
C ILE A 23 7.21 6.99 -5.02
N PHE A 24 6.47 6.47 -4.03
CA PHE A 24 5.05 6.17 -4.20
C PHE A 24 4.24 7.43 -4.54
N ALA A 25 4.50 8.55 -3.86
CA ALA A 25 3.81 9.80 -4.17
C ALA A 25 4.14 10.29 -5.58
N THR A 26 5.39 10.15 -6.04
CA THR A 26 5.78 10.44 -7.43
C THR A 26 5.07 9.54 -8.43
N HIS A 27 4.94 8.22 -8.13
CA HIS A 27 4.14 7.31 -8.94
C HIS A 27 2.69 7.79 -9.06
N ASP A 28 2.07 8.18 -7.94
CA ASP A 28 0.67 8.58 -7.92
C ASP A 28 0.42 9.91 -8.66
N VAL A 29 1.43 10.78 -8.73
CA VAL A 29 1.44 11.97 -9.62
C VAL A 29 1.33 11.56 -11.08
N LEU A 30 2.13 10.58 -11.52
CA LEU A 30 2.07 10.09 -12.91
C LEU A 30 0.74 9.40 -13.19
N VAL A 31 0.18 8.66 -12.23
CA VAL A 31 -1.17 8.09 -12.34
C VAL A 31 -2.22 9.18 -12.51
N LYS A 32 -2.14 10.27 -11.71
CA LYS A 32 -3.04 11.42 -11.86
C LYS A 32 -2.90 12.08 -13.22
N GLN A 33 -1.68 12.26 -13.72
CA GLN A 33 -1.41 12.83 -15.04
C GLN A 33 -1.99 11.95 -16.15
N LEU A 34 -1.77 10.63 -16.11
CA LEU A 34 -2.34 9.68 -17.07
C LEU A 34 -3.87 9.63 -16.98
N GLY A 35 -4.45 9.82 -15.78
CA GLY A 35 -5.90 9.83 -15.55
C GLY A 35 -6.63 10.95 -16.29
N GLY A 36 -5.94 12.03 -16.66
CA GLY A 36 -6.50 13.07 -17.51
C GLY A 36 -6.75 12.66 -18.98
N SER A 37 -6.13 11.56 -19.44
CA SER A 37 -6.22 11.08 -20.83
C SER A 37 -6.72 9.65 -20.96
N TYR A 38 -6.54 8.84 -19.93
CA TYR A 38 -6.82 7.39 -19.96
C TYR A 38 -7.72 6.96 -18.82
N SER A 39 -8.54 5.95 -19.06
CA SER A 39 -9.36 5.36 -17.99
C SER A 39 -8.49 4.69 -16.92
N PRO A 40 -8.93 4.67 -15.65
CA PRO A 40 -8.24 3.96 -14.57
C PRO A 40 -7.96 2.48 -14.89
N PHE A 41 -8.87 1.84 -15.63
CA PHE A 41 -8.74 0.44 -16.06
C PHE A 41 -7.58 0.27 -17.05
N GLN A 42 -7.42 1.21 -17.98
CA GLN A 42 -6.32 1.20 -18.94
C GLN A 42 -4.97 1.45 -18.24
N ILE A 43 -4.94 2.38 -17.29
CA ILE A 43 -3.74 2.66 -16.51
C ILE A 43 -3.32 1.42 -15.71
N LEU A 44 -4.26 0.75 -15.04
CA LEU A 44 -4.00 -0.48 -14.29
C LEU A 44 -3.51 -1.62 -15.16
N PHE A 45 -4.12 -1.80 -16.35
CA PHE A 45 -3.72 -2.85 -17.28
C PHE A 45 -2.28 -2.70 -17.72
N PHE A 46 -1.92 -1.52 -18.25
CA PHE A 46 -0.56 -1.29 -18.74
C PHE A 46 0.47 -1.24 -17.61
N SER A 47 0.14 -0.70 -16.46
CA SER A 47 1.02 -0.75 -15.27
C SER A 47 1.30 -2.18 -14.83
N ALA A 48 0.28 -3.06 -14.83
CA ALA A 48 0.45 -4.48 -14.54
C ALA A 48 1.28 -5.18 -15.63
N LEU A 49 1.00 -4.89 -16.90
CA LEU A 49 1.71 -5.46 -18.04
C LEU A 49 3.20 -5.14 -17.99
N PHE A 50 3.57 -3.89 -17.78
CA PHE A 50 4.97 -3.47 -17.65
C PHE A 50 5.65 -3.97 -16.37
N SER A 51 4.89 -4.26 -15.32
CA SER A 51 5.43 -4.88 -14.10
C SER A 51 5.70 -6.38 -14.25
N PHE A 52 5.06 -7.03 -15.22
CA PHE A 52 5.10 -8.49 -15.40
C PHE A 52 6.51 -9.05 -15.59
N PRO A 53 7.39 -8.50 -16.46
CA PRO A 53 8.74 -9.00 -16.65
C PRO A 53 9.55 -9.03 -15.34
N PHE A 54 9.42 -7.99 -14.51
CA PHE A 54 10.14 -7.89 -13.25
C PHE A 54 9.67 -8.93 -12.23
N ILE A 55 8.34 -9.14 -12.16
CA ILE A 55 7.76 -10.16 -11.28
C ILE A 55 8.14 -11.57 -11.75
N THR A 56 8.20 -11.79 -13.06
CA THR A 56 8.67 -13.06 -13.63
C THR A 56 10.11 -13.34 -13.23
N ILE A 57 11.01 -12.35 -13.27
CA ILE A 57 12.38 -12.50 -12.80
C ILE A 57 12.42 -12.87 -11.31
N ILE A 58 11.59 -12.26 -10.49
CA ILE A 58 11.49 -12.58 -9.05
C ILE A 58 10.98 -14.02 -8.86
N LEU A 59 10.00 -14.45 -9.66
CA LEU A 59 9.45 -15.80 -9.63
C LEU A 59 10.50 -16.86 -10.01
N ILE A 60 11.29 -16.61 -11.07
CA ILE A 60 12.36 -17.52 -11.50
C ILE A 60 13.45 -17.64 -10.42
N ARG A 61 13.70 -16.58 -9.66
CA ARG A 61 14.68 -16.57 -8.57
C ARG A 61 14.15 -17.12 -7.24
N ASP A 62 12.85 -17.41 -7.17
CA ASP A 62 12.26 -18.04 -5.98
C ASP A 62 12.59 -19.54 -5.96
N SER A 63 13.59 -19.89 -5.17
CA SER A 63 14.07 -21.27 -5.01
C SER A 63 13.31 -22.06 -3.94
N GLU A 64 12.20 -21.55 -3.42
CA GLU A 64 11.43 -22.29 -2.41
C GLU A 64 10.69 -23.47 -3.06
N PRO A 65 10.93 -24.72 -2.63
CA PRO A 65 10.18 -25.87 -3.12
C PRO A 65 8.71 -25.77 -2.67
N GLY A 66 7.79 -26.07 -3.57
CA GLY A 66 6.37 -26.12 -3.27
C GLY A 66 5.49 -25.74 -4.45
N THR A 67 4.20 -26.01 -4.31
CA THR A 67 3.21 -25.73 -5.36
C THR A 67 2.82 -24.26 -5.37
N LEU A 68 2.39 -23.76 -6.54
CA LEU A 68 1.75 -22.45 -6.67
C LEU A 68 0.24 -22.50 -6.36
N ARG A 69 -0.27 -23.65 -5.91
CA ARG A 69 -1.66 -23.78 -5.52
C ARG A 69 -1.87 -23.13 -4.15
N PRO A 70 -2.89 -22.27 -4.00
CA PRO A 70 -3.19 -21.64 -2.72
C PRO A 70 -3.70 -22.68 -1.72
N VAL A 71 -3.28 -22.57 -0.47
CA VAL A 71 -3.80 -23.35 0.65
C VAL A 71 -5.23 -22.91 0.98
N HIS A 72 -5.49 -21.60 0.89
CA HIS A 72 -6.79 -20.98 1.16
C HIS A 72 -7.36 -20.28 -0.09
N PRO A 73 -7.89 -21.01 -1.09
CA PRO A 73 -8.24 -20.44 -2.39
C PRO A 73 -9.29 -19.33 -2.32
N TRP A 74 -10.29 -19.46 -1.46
CA TRP A 74 -11.33 -18.43 -1.27
C TRP A 74 -10.80 -17.13 -0.68
N TRP A 75 -9.89 -17.21 0.29
CA TRP A 75 -9.25 -16.03 0.86
C TRP A 75 -8.32 -15.36 -0.15
N VAL A 76 -7.58 -16.14 -0.92
CA VAL A 76 -6.73 -15.62 -2.00
C VAL A 76 -7.56 -14.97 -3.10
N ALA A 77 -8.68 -15.57 -3.50
CA ALA A 77 -9.61 -14.98 -4.47
C ALA A 77 -10.22 -13.66 -3.96
N LEU A 78 -10.75 -13.65 -2.73
CA LEU A 78 -11.31 -12.44 -2.11
C LEU A 78 -10.27 -11.33 -2.00
N ARG A 79 -9.05 -11.68 -1.60
CA ARG A 79 -7.92 -10.77 -1.56
C ARG A 79 -7.60 -10.17 -2.93
N SER A 80 -7.55 -11.02 -3.97
CA SER A 80 -7.23 -10.60 -5.34
C SER A 80 -8.28 -9.64 -5.89
N ILE A 81 -9.55 -9.98 -5.71
CA ILE A 81 -10.68 -9.15 -6.15
C ILE A 81 -10.70 -7.81 -5.38
N SER A 82 -10.60 -7.86 -4.05
CA SER A 82 -10.62 -6.64 -3.24
C SER A 82 -9.42 -5.73 -3.55
N GLY A 83 -8.24 -6.31 -3.80
CA GLY A 83 -7.06 -5.56 -4.22
C GLY A 83 -7.23 -4.88 -5.59
N THR A 84 -7.80 -5.58 -6.56
CA THR A 84 -8.09 -5.02 -7.89
C THR A 84 -9.12 -3.91 -7.83
N ILE A 85 -10.22 -4.10 -7.08
CA ILE A 85 -11.24 -3.07 -6.87
C ILE A 85 -10.63 -1.85 -6.17
N SER A 86 -9.85 -2.07 -5.12
CA SER A 86 -9.16 -0.97 -4.42
C SER A 86 -8.27 -0.17 -5.36
N ALA A 87 -7.49 -0.84 -6.21
CA ALA A 87 -6.61 -0.18 -7.17
C ALA A 87 -7.40 0.62 -8.23
N ALA A 88 -8.48 0.05 -8.77
CA ALA A 88 -9.33 0.75 -9.73
C ALA A 88 -9.97 2.00 -9.14
N CYS A 89 -10.52 1.88 -7.92
CA CYS A 89 -11.16 2.98 -7.22
C CYS A 89 -10.16 4.09 -6.84
N VAL A 90 -8.96 3.74 -6.39
CA VAL A 90 -7.97 4.76 -6.02
C VAL A 90 -7.40 5.47 -7.25
N PHE A 91 -7.21 4.77 -8.38
CA PHE A 91 -6.74 5.38 -9.61
C PHE A 91 -7.79 6.35 -10.16
N TYR A 92 -9.07 5.97 -10.13
CA TYR A 92 -10.17 6.87 -10.45
C TYR A 92 -10.21 8.09 -9.53
N ALA A 93 -10.04 7.89 -8.22
CA ALA A 93 -9.99 8.99 -7.28
C ALA A 93 -8.79 9.94 -7.53
N PHE A 94 -7.61 9.42 -7.90
CA PHE A 94 -6.46 10.25 -8.26
C PHE A 94 -6.66 11.05 -9.55
N SER A 95 -7.42 10.53 -10.52
CA SER A 95 -7.70 11.27 -11.76
C SER A 95 -8.63 12.46 -11.52
N GLU A 96 -9.58 12.34 -10.59
CA GLU A 96 -10.65 13.33 -10.39
C GLU A 96 -10.40 14.28 -9.21
N LEU A 97 -9.70 13.84 -8.16
CA LEU A 97 -9.55 14.61 -6.92
C LEU A 97 -8.12 15.11 -6.71
N PRO A 98 -7.94 16.17 -5.90
CA PRO A 98 -6.63 16.53 -5.38
C PRO A 98 -5.97 15.38 -4.62
N LEU A 99 -4.67 15.14 -4.88
CA LEU A 99 -3.93 14.04 -4.26
C LEU A 99 -4.00 14.06 -2.73
N SER A 100 -3.98 15.26 -2.12
CA SER A 100 -4.07 15.45 -0.67
C SER A 100 -5.39 14.93 -0.08
N GLN A 101 -6.52 15.13 -0.78
CA GLN A 101 -7.82 14.63 -0.35
C GLN A 101 -7.90 13.11 -0.43
N VAL A 102 -7.42 12.52 -1.53
CA VAL A 102 -7.38 11.07 -1.70
C VAL A 102 -6.54 10.42 -0.61
N TYR A 103 -5.32 10.93 -0.35
CA TYR A 103 -4.48 10.39 0.72
C TYR A 103 -5.09 10.55 2.11
N ALA A 104 -5.77 11.68 2.38
CA ALA A 104 -6.47 11.87 3.63
C ALA A 104 -7.47 10.73 3.89
N VAL A 105 -8.27 10.36 2.89
CA VAL A 105 -9.22 9.25 2.98
C VAL A 105 -8.50 7.90 3.12
N LEU A 106 -7.45 7.66 2.33
CA LEU A 106 -6.68 6.42 2.39
C LEU A 106 -6.00 6.20 3.75
N PHE A 107 -5.64 7.27 4.46
CA PHE A 107 -5.07 7.17 5.80
C PHE A 107 -6.06 6.70 6.88
N ALA A 108 -7.35 6.62 6.56
CA ALA A 108 -8.33 5.95 7.40
C ALA A 108 -8.15 4.40 7.40
N SER A 109 -7.33 3.84 6.52
CA SER A 109 -7.14 2.38 6.42
C SER A 109 -6.75 1.70 7.71
N PRO A 110 -5.87 2.21 8.59
CA PRO A 110 -5.59 1.57 9.88
C PRO A 110 -6.84 1.46 10.77
N LEU A 111 -7.76 2.43 10.67
CA LEU A 111 -9.03 2.42 11.39
C LEU A 111 -9.92 1.29 10.87
N VAL A 112 -10.05 1.20 9.53
CA VAL A 112 -10.86 0.19 8.85
C VAL A 112 -10.27 -1.22 9.07
N ILE A 113 -8.94 -1.38 8.99
CA ILE A 113 -8.26 -2.66 9.30
C ILE A 113 -8.59 -3.10 10.72
N THR A 114 -8.58 -2.17 11.69
CA THR A 114 -8.93 -2.47 13.07
C THR A 114 -10.38 -2.93 13.22
N LEU A 115 -11.32 -2.28 12.53
CA LEU A 115 -12.72 -2.69 12.52
C LEU A 115 -12.90 -4.07 11.88
N LEU A 116 -12.25 -4.34 10.75
CA LEU A 116 -12.31 -5.62 10.06
C LEU A 116 -11.62 -6.76 10.83
N ALA A 117 -10.69 -6.44 11.73
CA ALA A 117 -10.04 -7.44 12.56
C ALA A 117 -11.01 -8.14 13.53
N VAL A 118 -12.10 -7.49 13.93
CA VAL A 118 -13.12 -8.07 14.80
C VAL A 118 -13.82 -9.28 14.13
N PRO A 119 -14.51 -9.10 12.98
CA PRO A 119 -15.23 -10.23 12.36
C PRO A 119 -14.29 -11.24 11.68
N ILE A 120 -13.10 -10.83 11.17
CA ILE A 120 -12.24 -11.69 10.36
C ILE A 120 -11.22 -12.45 11.21
N LEU A 121 -10.65 -11.81 12.24
CA LEU A 121 -9.63 -12.39 13.10
C LEU A 121 -10.14 -12.74 14.50
N GLY A 122 -11.36 -12.36 14.87
CA GLY A 122 -11.91 -12.56 16.22
C GLY A 122 -11.26 -11.67 17.28
N GLU A 123 -10.69 -10.54 16.88
CA GLU A 123 -10.06 -9.59 17.82
C GLU A 123 -11.11 -8.78 18.58
N THR A 124 -10.79 -8.39 19.82
CA THR A 124 -11.66 -7.52 20.62
C THR A 124 -11.13 -6.09 20.63
N ILE A 125 -12.01 -5.12 20.39
CA ILE A 125 -11.66 -3.70 20.44
C ILE A 125 -11.88 -3.19 21.86
N ARG A 126 -10.82 -2.77 22.54
CA ARG A 126 -10.93 -2.10 23.85
C ARG A 126 -11.45 -0.68 23.68
N LEU A 127 -12.17 -0.16 24.67
CA LEU A 127 -12.83 1.15 24.62
C LEU A 127 -11.96 2.30 24.07
N ARG A 128 -10.74 2.42 24.55
CA ARG A 128 -9.80 3.49 24.10
C ARG A 128 -9.45 3.40 22.62
N ARG A 129 -9.33 2.18 22.08
CA ARG A 129 -9.10 1.95 20.64
C ARG A 129 -10.36 2.25 19.84
N GLY A 130 -11.53 1.89 20.38
CA GLY A 130 -12.83 2.24 19.78
C GLY A 130 -13.04 3.75 19.69
N LEU A 131 -12.72 4.50 20.74
CA LEU A 131 -12.78 5.96 20.73
C LEU A 131 -11.85 6.58 19.67
N ALA A 132 -10.62 6.07 19.55
CA ALA A 132 -9.70 6.55 18.52
C ALA A 132 -10.25 6.30 17.11
N ILE A 133 -10.89 5.16 16.86
CA ILE A 133 -11.55 4.86 15.58
C ILE A 133 -12.67 5.88 15.30
N VAL A 134 -13.53 6.15 16.28
CA VAL A 134 -14.62 7.13 16.12
C VAL A 134 -14.05 8.51 15.79
N VAL A 135 -13.04 8.98 16.52
CA VAL A 135 -12.38 10.27 16.27
C VAL A 135 -11.76 10.30 14.85
N GLY A 136 -11.09 9.23 14.43
CA GLY A 136 -10.53 9.14 13.08
C GLY A 136 -11.61 9.17 11.99
N LEU A 137 -12.76 8.50 12.20
CA LEU A 137 -13.88 8.54 11.25
C LEU A 137 -14.52 9.94 11.17
N VAL A 138 -14.60 10.69 12.28
CA VAL A 138 -14.99 12.10 12.25
C VAL A 138 -14.01 12.90 11.37
N GLY A 139 -12.71 12.66 11.47
CA GLY A 139 -11.72 13.26 10.58
C GLY A 139 -11.97 12.96 9.10
N VAL A 140 -12.35 11.72 8.77
CA VAL A 140 -12.76 11.33 7.40
C VAL A 140 -13.98 12.12 6.92
N LEU A 141 -15.00 12.27 7.76
CA LEU A 141 -16.20 13.06 7.42
C LEU A 141 -15.88 14.54 7.19
N ILE A 142 -14.94 15.11 7.95
CA ILE A 142 -14.47 16.49 7.76
C ILE A 142 -13.82 16.66 6.39
N VAL A 143 -13.00 15.68 5.94
CA VAL A 143 -12.36 15.73 4.63
C VAL A 143 -13.38 15.51 3.51
N LEU A 144 -14.23 14.50 3.64
CA LEU A 144 -15.20 14.12 2.59
C LEU A 144 -16.32 15.11 2.40
N ARG A 145 -16.76 15.81 3.45
CA ARG A 145 -17.89 16.78 3.44
C ARG A 145 -19.14 16.23 2.76
N PRO A 146 -19.69 15.11 3.23
CA PRO A 146 -20.86 14.53 2.61
C PRO A 146 -22.03 15.54 2.65
N GLY A 147 -22.70 15.73 1.50
CA GLY A 147 -23.78 16.71 1.38
C GLY A 147 -23.36 18.10 0.88
N SER A 148 -22.07 18.37 0.67
CA SER A 148 -21.62 19.57 -0.05
C SER A 148 -21.81 19.39 -1.56
N SER A 149 -21.92 20.52 -2.29
CA SER A 149 -21.99 20.52 -3.76
C SER A 149 -20.70 19.98 -4.42
N THR A 150 -19.64 19.86 -3.66
CA THR A 150 -18.33 19.33 -4.11
C THR A 150 -18.16 17.82 -3.87
N PHE A 151 -19.16 17.16 -3.31
CA PHE A 151 -19.10 15.72 -3.02
C PHE A 151 -19.45 14.91 -4.27
N GLU A 152 -18.45 14.30 -4.88
CA GLU A 152 -18.51 13.60 -6.15
C GLU A 152 -18.32 12.08 -6.00
N LEU A 153 -18.58 11.33 -7.08
CA LEU A 153 -18.39 9.87 -7.13
C LEU A 153 -16.96 9.48 -6.76
N ALA A 154 -15.99 10.32 -7.08
CA ALA A 154 -14.57 10.09 -6.78
C ALA A 154 -14.28 10.02 -5.26
N HIS A 155 -15.05 10.73 -4.42
CA HIS A 155 -14.92 10.63 -2.97
C HIS A 155 -15.44 9.27 -2.45
N PHE A 156 -16.53 8.76 -3.02
CA PHE A 156 -16.98 7.38 -2.74
C PHE A 156 -15.94 6.36 -3.19
N ALA A 157 -15.35 6.55 -4.36
CA ALA A 157 -14.30 5.67 -4.86
C ALA A 157 -13.09 5.66 -3.92
N ALA A 158 -12.63 6.83 -3.43
CA ALA A 158 -11.54 6.90 -2.45
C ALA A 158 -11.89 6.14 -1.15
N LEU A 159 -13.10 6.32 -0.62
CA LEU A 159 -13.55 5.62 0.58
C LEU A 159 -13.66 4.11 0.34
N PHE A 160 -14.24 3.70 -0.76
CA PHE A 160 -14.38 2.30 -1.12
C PHE A 160 -13.02 1.64 -1.35
N SER A 161 -12.07 2.37 -1.96
CA SER A 161 -10.67 1.94 -2.08
C SER A 161 -10.03 1.70 -0.70
N ALA A 162 -10.23 2.61 0.26
CA ALA A 162 -9.71 2.45 1.62
C ALA A 162 -10.28 1.19 2.30
N VAL A 163 -11.58 0.91 2.12
CA VAL A 163 -12.23 -0.29 2.68
C VAL A 163 -11.72 -1.56 1.98
N ALA A 164 -11.73 -1.59 0.65
CA ALA A 164 -11.28 -2.76 -0.13
C ALA A 164 -9.79 -3.04 0.07
N GLY A 165 -8.95 -2.00 0.17
CA GLY A 165 -7.53 -2.12 0.49
C GLY A 165 -7.29 -2.62 1.92
N SER A 166 -8.12 -2.20 2.87
CA SER A 166 -8.09 -2.72 4.24
C SER A 166 -8.50 -4.19 4.29
N MET A 167 -9.50 -4.60 3.49
CA MET A 167 -9.88 -6.00 3.33
C MET A 167 -8.72 -6.83 2.79
N ASN A 168 -8.05 -6.37 1.74
CA ASN A 168 -6.85 -6.99 1.20
C ASN A 168 -5.77 -7.16 2.29
N SER A 169 -5.53 -6.14 3.11
CA SER A 169 -4.53 -6.15 4.19
C SER A 169 -4.87 -7.13 5.31
N ILE A 170 -6.12 -7.17 5.75
CA ILE A 170 -6.55 -8.06 6.84
C ILE A 170 -6.53 -9.53 6.42
N ILE A 171 -6.82 -9.83 5.16
CA ILE A 171 -6.70 -11.19 4.61
C ILE A 171 -5.25 -11.66 4.63
N VAL A 172 -4.29 -10.79 4.25
CA VAL A 172 -2.85 -11.12 4.37
C VAL A 172 -2.46 -11.41 5.83
N ARG A 173 -3.02 -10.67 6.79
CA ARG A 173 -2.80 -11.00 8.22
C ARG A 173 -3.34 -12.38 8.60
N LYS A 174 -4.49 -12.76 8.04
CA LYS A 174 -5.14 -14.03 8.35
C LYS A 174 -4.39 -15.23 7.79
N ILE A 175 -4.06 -15.20 6.50
CA ILE A 175 -3.51 -16.38 5.78
C ILE A 175 -2.01 -16.28 5.48
N GLY A 176 -1.38 -15.15 5.68
CA GLY A 176 -0.01 -14.89 5.20
C GLY A 176 1.10 -15.71 5.85
N LYS A 177 0.82 -16.42 6.95
CA LYS A 177 1.76 -17.38 7.56
C LYS A 177 1.67 -18.77 6.94
N GLU A 178 0.52 -19.11 6.37
CA GLU A 178 0.20 -20.42 5.81
C GLU A 178 0.38 -20.44 4.30
N GLU A 179 0.22 -19.27 3.65
CA GLU A 179 0.39 -19.11 2.21
C GLU A 179 1.82 -18.74 1.83
N ARG A 180 2.27 -19.26 0.71
CA ARG A 180 3.54 -18.82 0.11
C ARG A 180 3.45 -17.36 -0.31
N SER A 181 4.51 -16.61 -0.05
CA SER A 181 4.58 -15.19 -0.43
C SER A 181 4.35 -14.96 -1.92
N ILE A 182 4.84 -15.88 -2.78
CA ILE A 182 4.66 -15.78 -4.22
C ILE A 182 3.21 -15.96 -4.65
N VAL A 183 2.42 -16.81 -3.99
CA VAL A 183 0.98 -16.99 -4.25
C VAL A 183 0.24 -15.69 -3.95
N LEU A 184 0.59 -15.05 -2.82
CA LEU A 184 0.01 -13.77 -2.41
C LEU A 184 0.36 -12.59 -3.35
N VAL A 185 1.35 -12.73 -4.20
CA VAL A 185 1.71 -11.71 -5.22
C VAL A 185 1.11 -12.06 -6.57
N LEU A 186 1.30 -13.31 -7.00
CA LEU A 186 0.97 -13.76 -8.35
C LEU A 186 -0.54 -13.73 -8.61
N TYR A 187 -1.35 -14.27 -7.70
CA TYR A 187 -2.80 -14.36 -7.91
C TYR A 187 -3.48 -12.99 -8.04
N PRO A 188 -3.24 -12.00 -7.15
CA PRO A 188 -3.80 -10.66 -7.34
C PRO A 188 -3.34 -10.00 -8.64
N MET A 189 -2.07 -10.19 -9.05
CA MET A 189 -1.57 -9.63 -10.28
C MET A 189 -2.24 -10.26 -11.51
N MET A 190 -2.38 -11.61 -11.54
CA MET A 190 -3.09 -12.32 -12.60
C MET A 190 -4.56 -11.94 -12.66
N THR A 191 -5.22 -11.84 -11.50
CA THR A 191 -6.61 -11.40 -11.40
C THR A 191 -6.78 -9.98 -11.93
N ASN A 192 -5.90 -9.05 -11.54
CA ASN A 192 -5.92 -7.68 -12.04
C ASN A 192 -5.74 -7.66 -13.55
N LEU A 193 -4.72 -8.32 -14.08
CA LEU A 193 -4.46 -8.38 -15.52
C LEU A 193 -5.63 -8.98 -16.29
N ALA A 194 -6.20 -10.10 -15.81
CA ALA A 194 -7.33 -10.76 -16.46
C ALA A 194 -8.59 -9.89 -16.44
N LEU A 195 -8.95 -9.29 -15.30
CA LEU A 195 -10.12 -8.44 -15.19
C LEU A 195 -9.98 -7.17 -16.04
N MET A 196 -8.81 -6.54 -16.01
CA MET A 196 -8.56 -5.35 -16.83
C MET A 196 -8.53 -5.68 -18.31
N ALA A 197 -7.98 -6.85 -18.72
CA ALA A 197 -8.01 -7.32 -20.11
C ALA A 197 -9.43 -7.48 -20.66
N LEU A 198 -10.39 -7.89 -19.82
CA LEU A 198 -11.81 -7.98 -20.20
C LEU A 198 -12.47 -6.60 -20.38
N ILE A 199 -12.00 -5.58 -19.65
CA ILE A 199 -12.57 -4.23 -19.67
C ILE A 199 -11.93 -3.37 -20.78
N ILE A 200 -10.65 -3.59 -21.08
CA ILE A 200 -9.89 -2.82 -22.07
C ILE A 200 -10.61 -2.61 -23.41
N PRO A 201 -11.23 -3.62 -24.06
CA PRO A 201 -11.89 -3.41 -25.34
C PRO A 201 -12.96 -2.32 -25.36
N PHE A 202 -13.54 -2.02 -24.19
CA PHE A 202 -14.63 -1.02 -24.05
C PHE A 202 -14.12 0.38 -23.71
N VAL A 203 -12.88 0.52 -23.20
CA VAL A 203 -12.36 1.77 -22.68
C VAL A 203 -10.99 2.16 -23.27
N TYR A 204 -10.54 1.41 -24.27
CA TYR A 204 -9.22 1.60 -24.86
C TYR A 204 -9.13 2.91 -25.65
N VAL A 205 -8.16 3.70 -25.29
CA VAL A 205 -7.73 4.89 -26.06
C VAL A 205 -6.32 4.61 -26.62
N PRO A 206 -6.04 4.86 -27.90
CA PRO A 206 -4.71 4.69 -28.47
C PRO A 206 -3.64 5.44 -27.69
N ILE A 207 -2.52 4.77 -27.41
CA ILE A 207 -1.45 5.32 -26.57
C ILE A 207 -0.29 5.75 -27.47
N PRO A 208 0.08 7.05 -27.49
CA PRO A 208 1.31 7.51 -28.11
C PRO A 208 2.55 6.88 -27.48
N VAL A 209 3.63 6.76 -28.24
CA VAL A 209 4.88 6.15 -27.77
C VAL A 209 5.44 6.87 -26.53
N ALA A 210 5.27 8.19 -26.45
CA ALA A 210 5.69 8.98 -25.30
C ALA A 210 4.98 8.54 -24.01
N ASP A 211 3.67 8.29 -24.06
CA ASP A 211 2.88 7.90 -22.89
C ASP A 211 3.17 6.44 -22.48
N LEU A 212 3.52 5.55 -23.42
CA LEU A 212 4.04 4.22 -23.08
C LEU A 212 5.27 4.29 -22.18
N GLY A 213 6.13 5.29 -22.41
CA GLY A 213 7.27 5.56 -21.52
C GLY A 213 6.82 5.92 -20.09
N ILE A 214 5.75 6.72 -19.95
CA ILE A 214 5.20 7.08 -18.63
C ILE A 214 4.64 5.84 -17.93
N PHE A 215 3.90 4.99 -18.64
CA PHE A 215 3.42 3.71 -18.09
C PHE A 215 4.57 2.79 -17.62
N ALA A 216 5.66 2.71 -18.38
CA ALA A 216 6.83 1.95 -17.96
C ALA A 216 7.48 2.55 -16.71
N VAL A 217 7.63 3.88 -16.65
CA VAL A 217 8.17 4.58 -15.48
C VAL A 217 7.30 4.37 -14.25
N THR A 218 5.97 4.43 -14.35
CA THR A 218 5.08 4.16 -13.20
C THR A 218 5.32 2.75 -12.65
N SER A 219 5.48 1.76 -13.52
CA SER A 219 5.76 0.37 -13.10
C SER A 219 7.10 0.24 -12.39
N VAL A 220 8.14 0.88 -12.91
CA VAL A 220 9.48 0.91 -12.28
C VAL A 220 9.44 1.61 -10.92
N LEU A 221 8.74 2.74 -10.80
CA LEU A 221 8.61 3.48 -9.55
C LEU A 221 7.94 2.65 -8.45
N VAL A 222 6.87 1.92 -8.77
CA VAL A 222 6.22 1.02 -7.79
C VAL A 222 7.20 -0.04 -7.29
N LEU A 223 7.95 -0.67 -8.19
CA LEU A 223 8.93 -1.69 -7.81
C LEU A 223 10.06 -1.12 -6.96
N LEU A 224 10.57 0.05 -7.32
CA LEU A 224 11.61 0.76 -6.57
C LEU A 224 11.09 1.16 -5.18
N ALA A 225 9.88 1.72 -5.09
CA ALA A 225 9.25 2.06 -3.83
C ALA A 225 9.07 0.83 -2.92
N MET A 226 8.63 -0.30 -3.51
CA MET A 226 8.52 -1.57 -2.78
C MET A 226 9.87 -2.07 -2.29
N ALA A 227 10.91 -2.00 -3.11
CA ALA A 227 12.26 -2.39 -2.70
C ALA A 227 12.76 -1.53 -1.53
N CYS A 228 12.56 -0.21 -1.59
CA CYS A 228 12.88 0.70 -0.49
C CYS A 228 12.07 0.39 0.77
N LEU A 229 10.77 0.10 0.63
CA LEU A 229 9.90 -0.23 1.77
C LEU A 229 10.34 -1.54 2.45
N ILE A 230 10.70 -2.55 1.67
CA ILE A 230 11.26 -3.80 2.19
C ILE A 230 12.58 -3.53 2.91
N ALA A 231 13.45 -2.71 2.32
CA ALA A 231 14.70 -2.31 2.93
C ALA A 231 14.49 -1.54 4.25
N ALA A 232 13.44 -0.71 4.34
CA ALA A 232 13.04 -0.03 5.56
C ALA A 232 12.66 -1.02 6.67
N TYR A 233 11.71 -1.93 6.38
CA TYR A 233 11.23 -2.93 7.36
C TYR A 233 12.27 -4.00 7.72
N SER A 234 13.32 -4.19 6.91
CA SER A 234 14.43 -5.09 7.26
C SER A 234 15.43 -4.46 8.21
N ARG A 235 15.46 -3.12 8.32
CA ARG A 235 16.43 -2.35 9.10
C ARG A 235 15.86 -1.75 10.37
N ALA A 236 14.56 -1.46 10.40
CA ALA A 236 13.91 -0.81 11.54
C ALA A 236 12.60 -1.50 11.91
N ASP A 237 12.19 -1.32 13.16
CA ASP A 237 10.91 -1.80 13.64
C ASP A 237 9.74 -1.12 12.91
N ALA A 238 8.65 -1.87 12.78
CA ALA A 238 7.44 -1.36 12.14
C ALA A 238 6.87 -0.10 12.82
N MET A 239 7.12 0.09 14.13
CA MET A 239 6.76 1.31 14.86
C MET A 239 7.44 2.57 14.33
N ILE A 240 8.61 2.42 13.71
CA ILE A 240 9.38 3.53 13.13
C ILE A 240 8.99 3.74 11.68
N VAL A 241 8.85 2.64 10.92
CA VAL A 241 8.60 2.71 9.47
C VAL A 241 7.14 3.06 9.15
N ALA A 242 6.16 2.51 9.89
CA ALA A 242 4.74 2.71 9.56
C ALA A 242 4.29 4.18 9.65
N PRO A 243 4.72 5.00 10.64
CA PRO A 243 4.39 6.42 10.65
C PRO A 243 4.95 7.21 9.47
N MET A 244 6.02 6.72 8.80
CA MET A 244 6.58 7.39 7.62
C MET A 244 5.58 7.41 6.44
N GLN A 245 4.58 6.53 6.44
CA GLN A 245 3.50 6.57 5.46
C GLN A 245 2.76 7.92 5.46
N TYR A 246 2.59 8.54 6.61
CA TYR A 246 1.91 9.84 6.69
C TYR A 246 2.68 10.97 6.00
N SER A 247 3.99 10.77 5.70
CA SER A 247 4.75 11.72 4.87
C SER A 247 4.19 11.86 3.46
N GLN A 248 3.41 10.88 2.96
CA GLN A 248 2.79 10.95 1.64
C GLN A 248 1.88 12.17 1.49
N ILE A 249 1.26 12.67 2.59
CA ILE A 249 0.44 13.87 2.50
C ILE A 249 1.27 15.12 2.24
N ILE A 250 2.50 15.16 2.79
CA ILE A 250 3.43 16.27 2.56
C ILE A 250 3.82 16.26 1.08
N TRP A 251 4.17 15.10 0.54
CA TRP A 251 4.49 14.94 -0.89
C TRP A 251 3.28 15.22 -1.77
N ALA A 252 2.08 14.75 -1.38
CA ALA A 252 0.85 15.01 -2.13
C ALA A 252 0.49 16.49 -2.17
N ALA A 253 0.64 17.21 -1.05
CA ALA A 253 0.42 18.65 -1.01
C ALA A 253 1.47 19.39 -1.86
N LEU A 254 2.75 19.01 -1.74
CA LEU A 254 3.84 19.60 -2.51
C LEU A 254 3.62 19.41 -4.02
N PHE A 255 3.40 18.19 -4.47
CA PHE A 255 3.18 17.89 -5.89
C PHE A 255 1.84 18.43 -6.39
N GLY A 256 0.79 18.42 -5.55
CA GLY A 256 -0.50 19.03 -5.87
C GLY A 256 -0.36 20.50 -6.22
N VAL A 257 0.33 21.26 -5.37
CA VAL A 257 0.57 22.70 -5.59
C VAL A 257 1.50 22.94 -6.80
N LEU A 258 2.62 22.20 -6.90
CA LEU A 258 3.64 22.46 -7.91
C LEU A 258 3.21 22.04 -9.32
N LEU A 259 2.47 20.93 -9.46
CA LEU A 259 2.20 20.32 -10.78
C LEU A 259 0.74 20.47 -11.21
N PHE A 260 -0.20 20.58 -10.28
CA PHE A 260 -1.63 20.60 -10.57
C PHE A 260 -2.33 21.87 -10.10
N GLN A 261 -1.62 22.77 -9.40
CA GLN A 261 -2.18 23.98 -8.77
C GLN A 261 -3.30 23.67 -7.78
N ASP A 262 -3.28 22.47 -7.22
CA ASP A 262 -4.23 21.98 -6.22
C ASP A 262 -3.79 22.46 -4.82
N PHE A 263 -4.41 23.49 -4.29
CA PHE A 263 -4.16 23.98 -2.94
C PHE A 263 -5.08 23.27 -1.96
N PRO A 264 -4.56 22.42 -1.02
CA PRO A 264 -5.39 21.82 0.00
C PRO A 264 -6.00 22.91 0.90
N ASP A 265 -7.28 22.81 1.15
CA ASP A 265 -7.97 23.76 2.01
C ASP A 265 -7.78 23.43 3.51
N ALA A 266 -8.10 24.38 4.38
CA ALA A 266 -7.92 24.27 5.82
C ALA A 266 -8.66 23.05 6.42
N GLN A 267 -9.82 22.69 5.86
CA GLN A 267 -10.61 21.57 6.35
C GLN A 267 -9.94 20.23 6.00
N THR A 268 -9.33 20.12 4.81
CA THR A 268 -8.54 18.95 4.41
C THR A 268 -7.34 18.77 5.35
N TYR A 269 -6.60 19.84 5.66
CA TYR A 269 -5.50 19.77 6.62
C TYR A 269 -5.97 19.35 8.02
N PHE A 270 -7.04 19.96 8.53
CA PHE A 270 -7.58 19.66 9.85
C PHE A 270 -8.08 18.22 9.97
N GLY A 271 -8.92 17.78 9.01
CA GLY A 271 -9.44 16.42 8.99
C GLY A 271 -8.31 15.38 8.86
N THR A 272 -7.32 15.65 8.01
CA THR A 272 -6.14 14.79 7.85
C THR A 272 -5.32 14.69 9.13
N ALA A 273 -5.11 15.80 9.84
CA ALA A 273 -4.40 15.79 11.13
C ALA A 273 -5.11 14.89 12.15
N ILE A 274 -6.45 14.97 12.23
CA ILE A 274 -7.25 14.10 13.10
C ILE A 274 -7.07 12.62 12.72
N ILE A 275 -7.16 12.29 11.44
CA ILE A 275 -7.00 10.91 10.95
C ILE A 275 -5.60 10.40 11.27
N ALA A 276 -4.56 11.18 10.96
CA ALA A 276 -3.18 10.81 11.20
C ALA A 276 -2.88 10.58 12.69
N LEU A 277 -3.31 11.48 13.55
CA LEU A 277 -3.13 11.37 15.01
C LEU A 277 -3.85 10.14 15.57
N SER A 278 -5.08 9.91 15.12
CA SER A 278 -5.88 8.73 15.49
C SER A 278 -5.21 7.44 15.02
N GLY A 279 -4.74 7.37 13.78
CA GLY A 279 -4.04 6.22 13.22
C GLY A 279 -2.71 5.94 13.94
N ILE A 280 -1.89 6.97 14.19
CA ILE A 280 -0.63 6.84 14.96
C ILE A 280 -0.91 6.36 16.37
N TYR A 281 -1.97 6.86 17.03
CA TYR A 281 -2.34 6.39 18.37
C TYR A 281 -2.68 4.89 18.37
N ILE A 282 -3.46 4.43 17.40
CA ILE A 282 -3.81 3.00 17.27
C ILE A 282 -2.55 2.17 17.05
N LEU A 283 -1.67 2.58 16.12
CA LEU A 283 -0.43 1.89 15.81
C LEU A 283 0.49 1.77 17.05
N LYS A 284 0.69 2.86 17.78
CA LYS A 284 1.50 2.85 19.02
C LYS A 284 0.91 1.93 20.08
N ARG A 285 -0.42 1.93 20.21
CA ARG A 285 -1.09 1.10 21.22
C ARG A 285 -1.05 -0.38 20.88
N GLU A 286 -1.11 -0.77 19.62
CA GLU A 286 -0.92 -2.15 19.20
C GLU A 286 0.50 -2.66 19.49
N ALA A 287 1.49 -1.77 19.37
CA ALA A 287 2.87 -2.15 19.61
C ALA A 287 3.23 -2.31 21.10
N THR A 288 2.51 -1.62 22.01
CA THR A 288 2.83 -1.60 23.44
C THR A 288 2.02 -2.56 24.30
N SER A 289 1.02 -3.24 23.74
CA SER A 289 0.18 -4.13 24.53
C SER A 289 0.04 -5.52 23.92
N ASP A 290 0.02 -6.56 24.77
CA ASP A 290 -0.44 -7.95 24.50
C ASP A 290 -1.89 -8.02 23.96
N VAL A 291 -2.36 -7.00 23.24
CA VAL A 291 -3.75 -6.81 22.88
C VAL A 291 -4.16 -7.67 21.69
N SER A 292 -3.21 -8.09 20.87
CA SER A 292 -3.48 -9.03 19.79
C SER A 292 -2.57 -10.25 19.93
N ARG A 293 -3.13 -11.39 20.22
CA ARG A 293 -2.44 -12.69 20.16
C ARG A 293 -2.03 -13.05 18.74
N ASN A 294 -2.61 -12.37 17.74
CA ASN A 294 -2.26 -12.46 16.34
C ASN A 294 -1.36 -11.31 15.91
N THR A 295 -0.83 -11.36 14.71
CA THR A 295 0.13 -10.40 14.16
C THR A 295 -0.41 -8.95 14.21
N PRO A 296 0.25 -7.98 14.87
CA PRO A 296 -0.19 -6.57 14.90
C PRO A 296 -0.32 -5.96 13.50
N VAL A 297 -1.15 -4.91 13.34
CA VAL A 297 -1.28 -4.14 12.07
C VAL A 297 0.07 -3.65 11.57
N LEU A 298 0.97 -3.28 12.49
CA LEU A 298 2.34 -2.87 12.20
C LEU A 298 3.18 -3.93 11.45
N ARG A 299 2.79 -5.21 11.51
CA ARG A 299 3.46 -6.29 10.78
C ARG A 299 2.83 -6.56 9.42
N SER A 300 1.67 -5.98 9.11
CA SER A 300 1.12 -6.03 7.76
C SER A 300 1.88 -5.05 6.88
N ARG A 301 2.61 -5.55 5.90
CA ARG A 301 3.46 -4.77 4.98
C ARG A 301 2.70 -4.29 3.75
N THR A 302 1.41 -4.13 3.84
CA THR A 302 0.56 -3.81 2.69
C THR A 302 0.24 -2.33 2.68
N ARG A 303 0.62 -1.65 1.59
CA ARG A 303 0.09 -0.34 1.25
C ARG A 303 -1.33 -0.50 0.72
N THR A 304 -2.25 0.34 1.17
CA THR A 304 -3.60 0.44 0.61
C THR A 304 -3.54 0.82 -0.87
N GLY A 305 -4.20 0.04 -1.69
CA GLY A 305 -4.36 0.34 -3.12
C GLY A 305 -3.32 -0.27 -4.07
N HIS A 306 -2.19 -0.74 -3.58
CA HIS A 306 -1.19 -1.43 -4.41
C HIS A 306 -0.89 -2.81 -3.85
N SER A 307 -0.98 -3.78 -4.73
CA SER A 307 -0.79 -5.20 -4.47
C SER A 307 0.49 -5.53 -3.71
N ALA A 308 0.34 -6.39 -2.76
CA ALA A 308 1.31 -7.33 -2.25
C ALA A 308 2.63 -6.76 -1.71
N GLY A 309 2.76 -6.80 -0.41
CA GLY A 309 4.09 -6.88 0.18
C GLY A 309 4.81 -8.12 -0.36
N PHE A 310 5.82 -7.92 -1.19
CA PHE A 310 6.70 -8.98 -1.65
C PHE A 310 7.32 -9.69 -0.46
N GLY A 311 7.24 -11.00 -0.39
CA GLY A 311 7.94 -11.84 0.59
C GLY A 311 9.48 -11.86 0.43
N ILE A 312 10.06 -10.82 -0.19
CA ILE A 312 11.52 -10.68 -0.39
C ILE A 312 12.28 -10.63 0.95
N SER A 313 11.60 -10.32 2.06
CA SER A 313 12.25 -10.38 3.38
C SER A 313 12.64 -11.82 3.78
N SER A 314 11.96 -12.83 3.28
CA SER A 314 12.35 -14.23 3.48
C SER A 314 13.59 -14.56 2.64
N LEU A 315 13.69 -14.02 1.42
CA LEU A 315 14.87 -14.19 0.56
C LEU A 315 16.12 -13.50 1.13
N LEU A 316 15.97 -12.28 1.65
CA LEU A 316 17.08 -11.56 2.28
C LEU A 316 17.50 -12.19 3.62
N ARG A 317 16.55 -12.71 4.40
CA ARG A 317 16.84 -13.43 5.66
C ARG A 317 17.60 -14.73 5.38
N ARG A 318 17.16 -15.50 4.39
CA ARG A 318 17.87 -16.73 3.97
C ARG A 318 19.29 -16.47 3.46
N LYS A 319 19.50 -15.40 2.69
CA LYS A 319 20.84 -15.03 2.23
C LYS A 319 21.77 -14.75 3.42
N ARG A 320 21.27 -14.02 4.42
CA ARG A 320 22.03 -13.72 5.65
C ARG A 320 22.29 -14.96 6.51
N ASP A 321 21.30 -15.87 6.62
CA ASP A 321 21.43 -17.12 7.37
C ASP A 321 22.37 -18.11 6.66
N LYS A 322 22.42 -18.07 5.32
CA LYS A 322 23.37 -18.86 4.52
C LYS A 322 24.79 -18.33 4.63
N GLU A 323 24.96 -17.00 4.53
CA GLU A 323 26.27 -16.34 4.76
C GLU A 323 26.78 -16.57 6.19
N ALA A 324 25.91 -16.54 7.20
CA ALA A 324 26.26 -16.85 8.59
C ALA A 324 26.67 -18.33 8.80
N ARG A 325 26.03 -19.27 8.10
CA ARG A 325 26.40 -20.71 8.15
C ARG A 325 27.70 -20.99 7.42
N GLU A 326 27.98 -20.31 6.31
CA GLU A 326 29.24 -20.44 5.56
C GLU A 326 30.42 -19.81 6.32
N THR A 327 30.18 -18.78 7.13
CA THR A 327 31.20 -18.18 8.00
C THR A 327 31.52 -19.07 9.19
N ASN A 328 30.51 -19.65 9.85
CA ASN A 328 30.72 -20.59 10.98
C ASN A 328 31.26 -21.97 10.54
N ALA A 329 31.20 -22.34 9.26
CA ALA A 329 31.79 -23.58 8.73
C ALA A 329 33.24 -23.42 8.31
N LYS A 330 33.77 -22.20 8.34
CA LYS A 330 35.18 -21.86 8.02
C LYS A 330 36.02 -21.51 9.25
N GLU A 331 35.40 -21.44 10.43
CA GLU A 331 36.06 -21.44 11.75
C GLU A 331 36.08 -22.85 12.35
#